data_62f2a6de34f6086184c0a62a6d98891d
#
_entry.id   62f2a6de34f6086184c0a62a6d98891d
#
_cell.length_a   1.000
_cell.length_b   1.000
_cell.length_c   1.000
_cell.angle_alpha   90.00
_cell.angle_beta   90.00
_cell.angle_gamma   90.00
#
_symmetry.space_group_name_H-M   'P 1'
#
loop_
_entity.id
_entity.type
_entity.pdbx_description
1 polymer ?
#
loop_
_entity_poly.entity_id
_entity_poly.type
_entity_poly.pdbx_seq_one_letter_code
_entity_poly.pdbx_strand_id
1 'polypeptide(L)'
;MGAISYGTACTIEVSNPKYHEPEPFLPAYAAAVPNLYNMDVQIYRGFWMLKWFASEFASELEQEARARDVKIEEILDEWLNDVSVGSDGLILQPYWGPGLARPLAKGAIVGFSNVHTRKHIYRAIVEGIAFALREGLESIEKSQKQKVKSLRISGGGSLSNEICQITADIFGLEISRVQTIESTSLGAAIATFAAVNEFKDVHEAVKNMTKISETFKPNKDNYRVYDEIYHKVYLKMYPRLKPINDTINDIFKR
;
A
#
# COMPACT_ATOMS: atom_id res chain seq x y z
N MET A 1 12.83 9.70 -3.98
CA MET A 1 12.55 8.55 -3.09
C MET A 1 11.18 8.80 -2.48
N GLY A 2 10.37 7.76 -2.34
CA GLY A 2 9.08 7.81 -1.65
C GLY A 2 9.04 6.81 -0.50
N ALA A 3 7.96 6.83 0.27
CA ALA A 3 7.71 5.92 1.39
C ALA A 3 6.33 5.29 1.27
N ILE A 4 6.22 4.01 1.61
CA ILE A 4 4.97 3.27 1.76
C ILE A 4 4.81 2.89 3.22
N SER A 5 3.62 3.12 3.77
CA SER A 5 3.22 2.59 5.07
C SER A 5 2.09 1.59 4.90
N TYR A 6 2.32 0.33 5.31
CA TYR A 6 1.36 -0.76 5.30
C TYR A 6 0.75 -0.97 6.69
N GLY A 7 -0.14 -0.07 7.08
CA GLY A 7 -0.88 -0.09 8.34
C GLY A 7 -2.37 -0.40 8.14
N THR A 8 -3.18 -0.09 9.14
CA THR A 8 -4.66 -0.15 9.07
C THR A 8 -5.18 0.62 7.86
N ALA A 9 -4.71 1.86 7.67
CA ALA A 9 -4.69 2.54 6.38
C ALA A 9 -3.34 2.27 5.70
N CYS A 10 -3.30 2.34 4.37
CA CYS A 10 -2.05 2.29 3.61
C CYS A 10 -1.81 3.62 2.93
N THR A 11 -0.58 4.12 3.00
CA THR A 11 -0.22 5.40 2.39
C THR A 11 0.98 5.27 1.47
N ILE A 12 1.04 6.15 0.49
CA ILE A 12 2.24 6.43 -0.27
C ILE A 12 2.56 7.91 -0.18
N GLU A 13 3.78 8.24 0.20
CA GLU A 13 4.22 9.59 0.50
C GLU A 13 5.48 9.96 -0.27
N VAL A 14 5.55 11.21 -0.70
CA VAL A 14 6.75 11.79 -1.32
C VAL A 14 6.94 13.20 -0.79
N SER A 15 8.15 13.49 -0.28
CA SER A 15 8.52 14.85 0.15
C SER A 15 9.11 15.65 -1.00
N ASN A 16 8.75 16.94 -1.11
CA ASN A 16 9.22 17.88 -2.11
C ASN A 16 9.42 19.28 -1.51
N PRO A 17 10.45 20.03 -1.89
CA PRO A 17 10.63 21.42 -1.43
C PRO A 17 9.59 22.40 -2.00
N LYS A 18 8.87 22.02 -3.06
CA LYS A 18 7.79 22.80 -3.63
C LYS A 18 6.45 22.20 -3.28
N TYR A 19 5.46 23.06 -3.01
CA TYR A 19 4.08 22.63 -2.80
C TYR A 19 3.48 22.10 -4.10
N HIS A 20 2.87 20.92 -4.02
CA HIS A 20 2.12 20.30 -5.10
C HIS A 20 0.91 19.57 -4.51
N GLU A 21 -0.20 19.53 -5.24
CA GLU A 21 -1.37 18.72 -4.90
C GLU A 21 -1.36 17.45 -5.77
N PRO A 22 -1.29 16.26 -5.18
CA PRO A 22 -1.31 15.00 -5.95
C PRO A 22 -2.64 14.80 -6.68
N GLU A 23 -3.74 15.25 -6.07
CA GLU A 23 -5.08 15.24 -6.64
C GLU A 23 -5.80 16.56 -6.29
N PRO A 24 -6.78 17.01 -7.09
CA PRO A 24 -7.57 18.19 -6.75
C PRO A 24 -8.18 18.08 -5.34
N PHE A 25 -8.06 19.13 -4.56
CA PHE A 25 -8.53 19.21 -3.17
C PHE A 25 -7.83 18.27 -2.18
N LEU A 26 -6.71 17.66 -2.57
CA LEU A 26 -5.85 16.89 -1.67
C LEU A 26 -4.56 17.70 -1.44
N PRO A 27 -4.50 18.54 -0.38
CA PRO A 27 -3.37 19.41 -0.13
C PRO A 27 -2.16 18.62 0.36
N ALA A 28 -0.96 19.06 0.00
CA ALA A 28 0.24 18.58 0.64
C ALA A 28 0.37 19.14 2.05
N TYR A 29 0.93 18.37 2.97
CA TYR A 29 1.18 18.76 4.35
C TYR A 29 2.57 19.33 4.53
N ALA A 30 2.78 20.19 5.52
CA ALA A 30 4.13 20.54 5.96
C ALA A 30 4.84 19.27 6.45
N ALA A 31 6.02 18.99 5.92
CA ALA A 31 6.81 17.85 6.36
C ALA A 31 7.45 18.11 7.73
N ALA A 32 7.76 17.05 8.49
CA ALA A 32 8.54 17.15 9.72
C ALA A 32 9.97 17.66 9.47
N VAL A 33 10.51 17.44 8.27
CA VAL A 33 11.77 18.03 7.83
C VAL A 33 11.51 19.46 7.34
N PRO A 34 12.19 20.49 7.88
CA PRO A 34 11.94 21.88 7.51
C PRO A 34 12.08 22.14 6.00
N ASN A 35 11.27 23.07 5.50
CA ASN A 35 11.24 23.48 4.09
C ASN A 35 10.84 22.38 3.08
N LEU A 36 10.16 21.33 3.54
CA LEU A 36 9.56 20.31 2.69
C LEU A 36 8.05 20.24 2.89
N TYR A 37 7.37 19.76 1.86
CA TYR A 37 5.96 19.38 1.87
C TYR A 37 5.85 17.88 1.60
N ASN A 38 4.94 17.20 2.27
CA ASN A 38 4.59 15.80 2.00
C ASN A 38 3.33 15.76 1.15
N MET A 39 3.44 15.14 -0.01
CA MET A 39 2.30 14.67 -0.79
C MET A 39 1.96 13.27 -0.31
N ASP A 40 0.71 13.04 0.02
CA ASP A 40 0.21 11.78 0.58
C ASP A 40 -1.01 11.32 -0.22
N VAL A 41 -1.03 10.04 -0.61
CA VAL A 41 -2.23 9.37 -1.12
C VAL A 41 -2.51 8.16 -0.25
N GLN A 42 -3.76 8.05 0.21
CA GLN A 42 -4.14 7.13 1.26
C GLN A 42 -5.27 6.19 0.85
N ILE A 43 -5.13 4.92 1.22
CA ILE A 43 -6.18 3.90 1.19
C ILE A 43 -6.67 3.69 2.63
N TYR A 44 -7.84 4.23 2.97
CA TYR A 44 -8.35 4.30 4.36
C TYR A 44 -8.55 2.93 5.02
N ARG A 45 -8.95 1.91 4.25
CA ARG A 45 -9.07 0.54 4.70
C ARG A 45 -8.02 -0.33 4.02
N GLY A 46 -6.75 -0.01 4.24
CA GLY A 46 -5.61 -0.72 3.69
C GLY A 46 -5.49 -2.14 4.26
N PHE A 47 -4.49 -2.42 5.06
CA PHE A 47 -4.32 -3.75 5.66
C PHE A 47 -5.31 -4.09 6.78
N TRP A 48 -6.21 -3.18 7.13
CA TRP A 48 -7.44 -3.54 7.80
C TRP A 48 -8.22 -4.65 7.05
N MET A 49 -8.15 -4.65 5.71
CA MET A 49 -8.80 -5.67 4.88
C MET A 49 -8.24 -7.07 5.10
N LEU A 50 -6.97 -7.22 5.50
CA LEU A 50 -6.41 -8.54 5.81
C LEU A 50 -7.03 -9.10 7.10
N LYS A 51 -7.24 -8.26 8.12
CA LYS A 51 -7.94 -8.67 9.34
C LYS A 51 -9.40 -8.98 9.08
N TRP A 52 -10.07 -8.15 8.28
CA TRP A 52 -11.43 -8.43 7.82
C TRP A 52 -11.50 -9.77 7.08
N PHE A 53 -10.59 -10.02 6.14
CA PHE A 53 -10.54 -11.27 5.41
C PHE A 53 -10.30 -12.47 6.34
N ALA A 54 -9.38 -12.38 7.28
CA ALA A 54 -9.09 -13.42 8.25
C ALA A 54 -10.35 -13.75 9.08
N SER A 55 -11.06 -12.73 9.58
CA SER A 55 -12.29 -12.88 10.35
C SER A 55 -13.43 -13.51 9.54
N GLU A 56 -13.66 -13.07 8.30
CA GLU A 56 -14.84 -13.47 7.52
C GLU A 56 -14.63 -14.77 6.73
N PHE A 57 -13.40 -15.07 6.31
CA PHE A 57 -13.11 -16.15 5.35
C PHE A 57 -12.07 -17.16 5.82
N ALA A 58 -11.44 -16.96 6.97
CA ALA A 58 -10.34 -17.79 7.42
C ALA A 58 -10.25 -17.93 8.96
N SER A 59 -11.36 -17.76 9.68
CA SER A 59 -11.39 -17.79 11.15
C SER A 59 -10.93 -19.13 11.74
N GLU A 60 -11.09 -20.25 11.02
CA GLU A 60 -10.59 -21.55 11.45
C GLU A 60 -9.06 -21.63 11.50
N LEU A 61 -8.35 -20.79 10.75
CA LEU A 61 -6.89 -20.70 10.80
C LEU A 61 -6.35 -20.20 12.15
N GLU A 62 -7.19 -19.57 12.97
CA GLU A 62 -6.79 -19.21 14.34
C GLU A 62 -6.40 -20.42 15.18
N GLN A 63 -7.08 -21.55 15.00
CA GLN A 63 -6.74 -22.79 15.70
C GLN A 63 -5.42 -23.37 15.19
N GLU A 64 -5.20 -23.34 13.89
CA GLU A 64 -3.93 -23.75 13.28
C GLU A 64 -2.77 -22.86 13.73
N ALA A 65 -2.97 -21.53 13.74
CA ALA A 65 -1.98 -20.55 14.18
C ALA A 65 -1.56 -20.81 15.64
N ARG A 66 -2.54 -21.06 16.53
CA ARG A 66 -2.28 -21.44 17.92
C ARG A 66 -1.52 -22.77 18.04
N ALA A 67 -1.88 -23.76 17.24
CA ALA A 67 -1.23 -25.07 17.26
C ALA A 67 0.22 -25.01 16.74
N ARG A 68 0.51 -24.10 15.82
CA ARG A 68 1.84 -23.86 15.23
C ARG A 68 2.66 -22.83 16.01
N ASP A 69 2.09 -22.16 17.01
CA ASP A 69 2.67 -21.02 17.75
C ASP A 69 3.17 -19.90 16.81
N VAL A 70 2.36 -19.56 15.80
CA VAL A 70 2.59 -18.50 14.84
C VAL A 70 1.40 -17.54 14.77
N LYS A 71 1.57 -16.39 14.14
CA LYS A 71 0.45 -15.49 13.87
C LYS A 71 -0.34 -15.97 12.65
N ILE A 72 -1.64 -15.67 12.61
CA ILE A 72 -2.49 -16.02 11.47
C ILE A 72 -1.99 -15.38 10.17
N GLU A 73 -1.40 -14.20 10.24
CA GLU A 73 -0.80 -13.50 9.10
C GLU A 73 0.33 -14.32 8.46
N GLU A 74 1.11 -15.07 9.25
CA GLU A 74 2.20 -15.94 8.73
C GLU A 74 1.64 -17.10 7.89
N ILE A 75 0.52 -17.69 8.34
CA ILE A 75 -0.17 -18.74 7.56
C ILE A 75 -0.77 -18.15 6.27
N LEU A 76 -1.37 -16.97 6.37
CA LEU A 76 -1.95 -16.29 5.21
C LEU A 76 -0.88 -15.88 4.20
N ASP A 77 0.32 -15.52 4.65
CA ASP A 77 1.44 -15.19 3.78
C ASP A 77 1.94 -16.42 2.99
N GLU A 78 1.88 -17.63 3.59
CA GLU A 78 2.18 -18.87 2.86
C GLU A 78 1.26 -19.02 1.63
N TRP A 79 0.00 -18.60 1.73
CA TRP A 79 -0.96 -18.65 0.62
C TRP A 79 -0.61 -17.78 -0.57
N LEU A 80 0.18 -16.70 -0.34
CA LEU A 80 0.62 -15.82 -1.44
C LEU A 80 1.51 -16.54 -2.44
N ASN A 81 2.22 -17.59 -2.00
CA ASN A 81 3.06 -18.40 -2.86
C ASN A 81 2.30 -19.49 -3.62
N ASP A 82 1.08 -19.83 -3.16
CA ASP A 82 0.24 -20.86 -3.77
C ASP A 82 -0.60 -20.34 -4.96
N VAL A 83 -0.61 -19.04 -5.19
CA VAL A 83 -1.45 -18.39 -6.20
C VAL A 83 -0.57 -17.64 -7.20
N SER A 84 -0.93 -17.71 -8.46
CA SER A 84 -0.18 -17.06 -9.55
C SER A 84 -0.26 -15.52 -9.47
N VAL A 85 0.69 -14.86 -10.11
CA VAL A 85 0.72 -13.41 -10.31
C VAL A 85 -0.59 -12.93 -10.96
N GLY A 86 -1.21 -11.91 -10.38
CA GLY A 86 -2.50 -11.39 -10.83
C GLY A 86 -3.68 -12.23 -10.39
N SER A 87 -3.50 -13.12 -9.39
CA SER A 87 -4.57 -13.92 -8.74
C SER A 87 -5.44 -14.67 -9.77
N ASP A 88 -4.81 -15.20 -10.83
CA ASP A 88 -5.46 -15.89 -11.95
C ASP A 88 -6.61 -15.08 -12.60
N GLY A 89 -6.48 -13.74 -12.60
CA GLY A 89 -7.46 -12.82 -13.17
C GLY A 89 -8.49 -12.28 -12.18
N LEU A 90 -8.35 -12.56 -10.89
CA LEU A 90 -9.18 -11.99 -9.85
C LEU A 90 -8.63 -10.63 -9.41
N ILE A 91 -9.30 -9.54 -9.76
CA ILE A 91 -8.80 -8.18 -9.52
C ILE A 91 -9.69 -7.47 -8.50
N LEU A 92 -9.05 -6.88 -7.48
CA LEU A 92 -9.73 -6.19 -6.39
C LEU A 92 -9.46 -4.68 -6.44
N GLN A 93 -10.53 -3.90 -6.22
CA GLN A 93 -10.49 -2.46 -5.99
C GLN A 93 -10.73 -2.16 -4.50
N PRO A 94 -9.75 -1.58 -3.76
CA PRO A 94 -9.75 -1.62 -2.29
C PRO A 94 -10.50 -0.44 -1.64
N TYR A 95 -11.68 -0.05 -2.14
CA TYR A 95 -12.44 1.07 -1.60
C TYR A 95 -13.50 0.62 -0.56
N TRP A 96 -13.09 -0.19 0.45
CA TRP A 96 -13.92 -0.54 1.61
C TRP A 96 -14.18 0.66 2.54
N GLY A 97 -13.32 1.69 2.50
CA GLY A 97 -13.56 3.00 3.06
C GLY A 97 -13.36 4.04 1.96
N PRO A 98 -14.36 4.90 1.68
CA PRO A 98 -14.24 5.90 0.62
C PRO A 98 -13.17 6.93 0.96
N GLY A 99 -12.38 7.33 -0.02
CA GLY A 99 -11.39 8.38 0.08
C GLY A 99 -11.96 9.75 -0.27
N LEU A 100 -11.22 10.81 0.05
CA LEU A 100 -11.63 12.19 -0.26
C LEU A 100 -11.85 12.41 -1.76
N ALA A 101 -10.95 11.89 -2.59
CA ALA A 101 -11.04 12.02 -4.04
C ALA A 101 -12.19 11.19 -4.67
N ARG A 102 -12.67 10.16 -3.95
CA ARG A 102 -13.68 9.21 -4.44
C ARG A 102 -14.70 8.90 -3.34
N PRO A 103 -15.47 9.89 -2.86
CA PRO A 103 -16.30 9.75 -1.65
C PRO A 103 -17.46 8.74 -1.78
N LEU A 104 -17.86 8.39 -3.01
CA LEU A 104 -18.91 7.41 -3.28
C LEU A 104 -18.36 6.06 -3.77
N ALA A 105 -17.04 5.89 -3.81
CA ALA A 105 -16.44 4.62 -4.23
C ALA A 105 -16.77 3.49 -3.24
N LYS A 106 -16.91 2.29 -3.79
CA LYS A 106 -17.10 1.06 -3.03
C LYS A 106 -16.05 0.03 -3.42
N GLY A 107 -15.72 -0.86 -2.50
CA GLY A 107 -14.89 -2.03 -2.80
C GLY A 107 -15.56 -2.93 -3.83
N ALA A 108 -14.75 -3.53 -4.69
CA ALA A 108 -15.22 -4.47 -5.69
C ALA A 108 -14.16 -5.52 -5.99
N ILE A 109 -14.62 -6.73 -6.29
CA ILE A 109 -13.79 -7.83 -6.80
C ILE A 109 -14.42 -8.29 -8.12
N VAL A 110 -13.62 -8.40 -9.17
CA VAL A 110 -14.08 -8.85 -10.50
C VAL A 110 -13.19 -9.99 -11.00
N GLY A 111 -13.73 -10.85 -11.85
CA GLY A 111 -12.97 -11.90 -12.53
C GLY A 111 -13.18 -13.31 -11.95
N PHE A 112 -14.12 -13.53 -11.05
CA PHE A 112 -14.39 -14.86 -10.51
C PHE A 112 -14.69 -15.91 -11.60
N SER A 113 -14.08 -17.08 -11.42
CA SER A 113 -14.34 -18.30 -12.19
C SER A 113 -14.26 -19.53 -11.25
N ASN A 114 -14.40 -20.70 -11.80
CA ASN A 114 -14.40 -21.97 -11.02
C ASN A 114 -13.03 -22.36 -10.41
N VAL A 115 -11.95 -21.67 -10.76
CA VAL A 115 -10.61 -21.94 -10.21
C VAL A 115 -10.33 -21.16 -8.93
N HIS A 116 -11.08 -20.07 -8.70
CA HIS A 116 -10.80 -19.16 -7.60
C HIS A 116 -11.21 -19.73 -6.25
N THR A 117 -10.30 -19.63 -5.30
CA THR A 117 -10.48 -19.99 -3.89
C THR A 117 -10.25 -18.77 -3.00
N ARG A 118 -10.44 -18.92 -1.70
CA ARG A 118 -10.13 -17.87 -0.73
C ARG A 118 -8.65 -17.41 -0.76
N LYS A 119 -7.71 -18.28 -1.16
CA LYS A 119 -6.31 -17.90 -1.34
C LYS A 119 -6.14 -16.82 -2.43
N HIS A 120 -6.89 -16.96 -3.52
CA HIS A 120 -6.92 -15.97 -4.60
C HIS A 120 -7.51 -14.63 -4.12
N ILE A 121 -8.57 -14.68 -3.29
CA ILE A 121 -9.14 -13.45 -2.71
C ILE A 121 -8.11 -12.75 -1.81
N TYR A 122 -7.38 -13.50 -0.97
CA TYR A 122 -6.36 -12.94 -0.11
C TYR A 122 -5.25 -12.26 -0.92
N ARG A 123 -4.72 -12.94 -1.94
CA ARG A 123 -3.71 -12.37 -2.84
C ARG A 123 -4.25 -11.17 -3.60
N ALA A 124 -5.49 -11.22 -4.11
CA ALA A 124 -6.13 -10.09 -4.79
C ALA A 124 -6.29 -8.85 -3.89
N ILE A 125 -6.48 -9.04 -2.56
CA ILE A 125 -6.48 -7.92 -1.60
C ILE A 125 -5.10 -7.25 -1.55
N VAL A 126 -4.03 -8.04 -1.40
CA VAL A 126 -2.65 -7.52 -1.36
C VAL A 126 -2.31 -6.78 -2.66
N GLU A 127 -2.57 -7.41 -3.80
CA GLU A 127 -2.32 -6.85 -5.13
C GLU A 127 -3.16 -5.58 -5.38
N GLY A 128 -4.44 -5.59 -5.01
CA GLY A 128 -5.36 -4.47 -5.17
C GLY A 128 -4.95 -3.24 -4.36
N ILE A 129 -4.47 -3.43 -3.12
CA ILE A 129 -3.91 -2.34 -2.30
C ILE A 129 -2.66 -1.77 -2.96
N ALA A 130 -1.75 -2.62 -3.44
CA ALA A 130 -0.52 -2.18 -4.10
C ALA A 130 -0.82 -1.45 -5.42
N PHE A 131 -1.81 -1.88 -6.21
CA PHE A 131 -2.27 -1.15 -7.40
C PHE A 131 -2.82 0.24 -7.06
N ALA A 132 -3.62 0.35 -5.99
CA ALA A 132 -4.16 1.64 -5.57
C ALA A 132 -3.06 2.61 -5.13
N LEU A 133 -2.05 2.12 -4.41
CA LEU A 133 -0.89 2.92 -4.03
C LEU A 133 -0.01 3.29 -5.24
N ARG A 134 0.12 2.39 -6.24
CA ARG A 134 0.79 2.71 -7.50
C ARG A 134 0.06 3.84 -8.23
N GLU A 135 -1.27 3.81 -8.31
CA GLU A 135 -2.06 4.91 -8.88
C GLU A 135 -1.81 6.22 -8.13
N GLY A 136 -1.75 6.16 -6.79
CA GLY A 136 -1.39 7.31 -5.95
C GLY A 136 0.00 7.85 -6.24
N LEU A 137 1.02 6.97 -6.39
CA LEU A 137 2.37 7.39 -6.75
C LEU A 137 2.41 8.08 -8.12
N GLU A 138 1.73 7.52 -9.12
CA GLU A 138 1.68 8.11 -10.45
C GLU A 138 1.00 9.50 -10.44
N SER A 139 -0.01 9.70 -9.59
CA SER A 139 -0.64 11.01 -9.36
C SER A 139 0.35 12.02 -8.78
N ILE A 140 1.10 11.63 -7.74
CA ILE A 140 2.16 12.45 -7.14
C ILE A 140 3.23 12.80 -8.18
N GLU A 141 3.73 11.80 -8.91
CA GLU A 141 4.77 11.98 -9.94
C GLU A 141 4.33 12.95 -11.04
N LYS A 142 3.07 12.83 -11.48
CA LYS A 142 2.47 13.72 -12.47
C LYS A 142 2.39 15.16 -11.95
N SER A 143 1.97 15.36 -10.71
CA SER A 143 1.87 16.65 -10.07
C SER A 143 3.22 17.34 -9.94
N GLN A 144 4.23 16.64 -9.42
CA GLN A 144 5.59 17.18 -9.24
C GLN A 144 6.46 17.17 -10.51
N LYS A 145 5.99 16.51 -11.59
CA LYS A 145 6.74 16.31 -12.85
C LYS A 145 8.11 15.63 -12.65
N GLN A 146 8.20 14.78 -11.66
CA GLN A 146 9.42 14.06 -11.30
C GLN A 146 9.12 12.62 -10.92
N LYS A 147 9.90 11.67 -11.47
CA LYS A 147 9.78 10.25 -11.17
C LYS A 147 10.48 9.89 -9.85
N VAL A 148 9.83 9.01 -9.09
CA VAL A 148 10.41 8.34 -7.92
C VAL A 148 11.21 7.12 -8.40
N LYS A 149 12.40 6.93 -7.86
CA LYS A 149 13.33 5.87 -8.32
C LYS A 149 13.41 4.68 -7.37
N SER A 150 13.00 4.87 -6.12
CA SER A 150 13.00 3.82 -5.09
C SER A 150 12.03 4.16 -3.99
N LEU A 151 11.56 3.15 -3.29
CA LEU A 151 10.59 3.28 -2.20
C LEU A 151 11.15 2.67 -0.91
N ARG A 152 10.81 3.28 0.22
CA ARG A 152 10.94 2.69 1.54
C ARG A 152 9.61 2.11 1.95
N ILE A 153 9.63 0.98 2.66
CA ILE A 153 8.41 0.35 3.15
C ILE A 153 8.49 0.11 4.66
N SER A 154 7.37 0.37 5.34
CA SER A 154 7.21 0.21 6.79
C SER A 154 5.78 -0.20 7.14
N GLY A 155 5.49 -0.34 8.43
CA GLY A 155 4.21 -0.80 8.95
C GLY A 155 4.11 -2.32 9.02
N GLY A 156 3.04 -2.83 9.64
CA GLY A 156 2.88 -4.27 9.94
C GLY A 156 2.94 -5.17 8.71
N GLY A 157 2.37 -4.75 7.58
CA GLY A 157 2.40 -5.53 6.34
C GLY A 157 3.78 -5.65 5.71
N SER A 158 4.73 -4.78 6.08
CA SER A 158 6.11 -4.89 5.60
C SER A 158 6.91 -6.01 6.28
N LEU A 159 6.36 -6.69 7.27
CA LEU A 159 7.01 -7.86 7.88
C LEU A 159 7.03 -9.06 6.92
N SER A 160 6.04 -9.18 6.05
CA SER A 160 5.97 -10.23 5.03
C SER A 160 6.92 -9.93 3.87
N ASN A 161 7.78 -10.89 3.56
CA ASN A 161 8.68 -10.83 2.40
C ASN A 161 7.87 -10.92 1.09
N GLU A 162 6.86 -11.75 1.09
CA GLU A 162 5.96 -11.97 -0.04
C GLU A 162 5.23 -10.67 -0.41
N ILE A 163 4.67 -9.97 0.58
CA ILE A 163 4.00 -8.68 0.36
C ILE A 163 4.99 -7.62 -0.15
N CYS A 164 6.19 -7.57 0.41
CA CYS A 164 7.22 -6.65 -0.08
C CYS A 164 7.65 -6.97 -1.52
N GLN A 165 7.79 -8.25 -1.87
CA GLN A 165 8.14 -8.66 -3.23
C GLN A 165 7.00 -8.37 -4.23
N ILE A 166 5.74 -8.69 -3.88
CA ILE A 166 4.57 -8.34 -4.70
C ILE A 166 4.50 -6.83 -4.92
N THR A 167 4.79 -6.05 -3.89
CA THR A 167 4.83 -4.59 -4.00
C THR A 167 5.93 -4.14 -4.97
N ALA A 168 7.15 -4.67 -4.84
CA ALA A 168 8.25 -4.35 -5.76
C ALA A 168 7.89 -4.70 -7.21
N ASP A 169 7.27 -5.87 -7.41
CA ASP A 169 6.85 -6.35 -8.74
C ASP A 169 5.75 -5.46 -9.34
N ILE A 170 4.75 -5.03 -8.55
CA ILE A 170 3.67 -4.16 -9.03
C ILE A 170 4.17 -2.76 -9.37
N PHE A 171 5.06 -2.20 -8.56
CA PHE A 171 5.60 -0.86 -8.81
C PHE A 171 6.69 -0.84 -9.88
N GLY A 172 7.36 -1.95 -10.15
CA GLY A 172 8.54 -2.01 -11.00
C GLY A 172 9.72 -1.21 -10.42
N LEU A 173 9.75 -1.03 -9.10
CA LEU A 173 10.74 -0.26 -8.37
C LEU A 173 11.38 -1.09 -7.26
N GLU A 174 12.62 -0.76 -6.95
CA GLU A 174 13.29 -1.33 -5.77
C GLU A 174 12.60 -0.82 -4.50
N ILE A 175 12.21 -1.76 -3.62
CA ILE A 175 11.57 -1.51 -2.33
C ILE A 175 12.55 -1.89 -1.24
N SER A 176 12.82 -0.98 -0.30
CA SER A 176 13.69 -1.28 0.84
C SER A 176 12.92 -1.20 2.14
N ARG A 177 12.94 -2.30 2.92
CA ARG A 177 12.42 -2.36 4.27
C ARG A 177 13.36 -1.65 5.23
N VAL A 178 12.81 -0.84 6.12
CA VAL A 178 13.58 -0.20 7.19
C VAL A 178 13.70 -1.11 8.42
N GLN A 179 14.62 -0.82 9.33
CA GLN A 179 14.94 -1.66 10.48
C GLN A 179 13.80 -1.85 11.50
N THR A 180 12.77 -1.04 11.45
CA THR A 180 11.61 -1.12 12.34
C THR A 180 10.32 -0.84 11.59
N ILE A 181 9.25 -1.53 11.97
CA ILE A 181 7.89 -1.22 11.48
C ILE A 181 7.33 0.06 12.09
N GLU A 182 7.86 0.47 13.26
CA GLU A 182 7.46 1.67 14.01
C GLU A 182 8.16 2.93 13.47
N SER A 183 8.02 3.18 12.17
CA SER A 183 8.70 4.30 11.49
C SER A 183 8.25 5.67 12.02
N THR A 184 7.01 5.80 12.49
CA THR A 184 6.49 7.03 13.09
C THR A 184 7.22 7.36 14.39
N SER A 185 7.39 6.38 15.28
CA SER A 185 8.15 6.55 16.54
C SER A 185 9.61 6.86 16.27
N LEU A 186 10.22 6.20 15.27
CA LEU A 186 11.59 6.49 14.85
C LEU A 186 11.70 7.93 14.31
N GLY A 187 10.75 8.38 13.50
CA GLY A 187 10.71 9.75 12.99
C GLY A 187 10.61 10.80 14.10
N ALA A 188 9.77 10.55 15.11
CA ALA A 188 9.67 11.42 16.29
C ALA A 188 10.99 11.46 17.09
N ALA A 189 11.65 10.31 17.29
CA ALA A 189 12.96 10.26 17.94
C ALA A 189 14.02 11.03 17.14
N ILE A 190 14.08 10.87 15.82
CA ILE A 190 14.99 11.60 14.93
C ILE A 190 14.81 13.11 15.09
N ALA A 191 13.56 13.60 15.04
CA ALA A 191 13.25 15.02 15.20
C ALA A 191 13.68 15.52 16.59
N THR A 192 13.45 14.73 17.65
CA THR A 192 13.84 15.09 19.02
C THR A 192 15.35 15.18 19.18
N PHE A 193 16.11 14.20 18.71
CA PHE A 193 17.58 14.20 18.82
C PHE A 193 18.22 15.36 18.03
N ALA A 194 17.64 15.71 16.87
CA ALA A 194 18.09 16.90 16.14
C ALA A 194 17.75 18.20 16.91
N ALA A 195 16.57 18.28 17.55
CA ALA A 195 16.15 19.45 18.31
C ALA A 195 16.99 19.71 19.57
N VAL A 196 17.50 18.68 20.21
CA VAL A 196 18.36 18.79 21.40
C VAL A 196 19.87 18.88 21.04
N ASN A 197 20.19 19.04 19.74
CA ASN A 197 21.57 19.16 19.22
C ASN A 197 22.47 17.93 19.45
N GLU A 198 21.88 16.73 19.61
CA GLU A 198 22.64 15.47 19.59
C GLU A 198 23.21 15.21 18.18
N PHE A 199 22.49 15.62 17.14
CA PHE A 199 22.94 15.68 15.77
C PHE A 199 22.87 17.14 15.27
N LYS A 200 23.75 17.48 14.35
CA LYS A 200 23.82 18.84 13.76
C LYS A 200 22.49 19.30 13.14
N ASP A 201 21.78 18.38 12.50
CA ASP A 201 20.50 18.60 11.86
C ASP A 201 19.74 17.30 11.64
N VAL A 202 18.50 17.39 11.16
CA VAL A 202 17.64 16.23 10.88
C VAL A 202 18.26 15.27 9.86
N HIS A 203 19.02 15.76 8.87
CA HIS A 203 19.63 14.91 7.84
C HIS A 203 20.74 14.04 8.42
N GLU A 204 21.55 14.59 9.33
CA GLU A 204 22.56 13.81 10.05
C GLU A 204 21.90 12.79 10.98
N ALA A 205 20.86 13.16 11.71
CA ALA A 205 20.08 12.25 12.54
C ALA A 205 19.50 11.09 11.73
N VAL A 206 18.86 11.37 10.59
CA VAL A 206 18.34 10.35 9.66
C VAL A 206 19.45 9.40 9.23
N LYS A 207 20.60 9.94 8.81
CA LYS A 207 21.73 9.13 8.33
C LYS A 207 22.25 8.16 9.39
N ASN A 208 22.28 8.58 10.65
CA ASN A 208 22.82 7.77 11.76
C ASN A 208 21.78 6.85 12.39
N MET A 209 20.51 7.21 12.38
CA MET A 209 19.45 6.48 13.07
C MET A 209 18.63 5.56 12.15
N THR A 210 18.79 5.65 10.82
CA THR A 210 18.04 4.79 9.88
C THR A 210 18.95 3.76 9.22
N LYS A 211 18.45 2.52 9.12
CA LYS A 211 19.12 1.41 8.42
C LYS A 211 18.12 0.69 7.53
N ILE A 212 18.61 0.18 6.41
CA ILE A 212 17.87 -0.77 5.59
C ILE A 212 18.09 -2.15 6.16
N SER A 213 17.01 -2.89 6.40
CA SER A 213 17.09 -4.29 6.82
C SER A 213 17.14 -5.24 5.63
N GLU A 214 16.36 -4.95 4.59
CA GLU A 214 16.25 -5.79 3.40
C GLU A 214 15.85 -4.98 2.17
N THR A 215 16.14 -5.52 0.98
CA THR A 215 15.81 -4.86 -0.29
C THR A 215 15.23 -5.87 -1.27
N PHE A 216 14.08 -5.53 -1.84
CA PHE A 216 13.34 -6.33 -2.81
C PHE A 216 13.45 -5.68 -4.19
N LYS A 217 13.96 -6.43 -5.15
CA LYS A 217 14.07 -6.00 -6.54
C LYS A 217 12.91 -6.55 -7.34
N PRO A 218 12.31 -5.77 -8.25
CA PRO A 218 11.21 -6.25 -9.07
C PRO A 218 11.65 -7.39 -9.97
N ASN A 219 10.86 -8.45 -10.02
CA ASN A 219 10.97 -9.49 -11.04
C ASN A 219 10.38 -8.94 -12.35
N LYS A 220 11.16 -8.93 -13.42
CA LYS A 220 10.78 -8.32 -14.70
C LYS A 220 9.58 -9.00 -15.37
N ASP A 221 9.45 -10.31 -15.23
CA ASP A 221 8.35 -11.05 -15.83
C ASP A 221 7.05 -10.79 -15.06
N ASN A 222 7.09 -10.80 -13.72
CA ASN A 222 5.97 -10.45 -12.88
C ASN A 222 5.53 -8.99 -13.12
N TYR A 223 6.49 -8.07 -13.16
CA TYR A 223 6.20 -6.65 -13.45
C TYR A 223 5.44 -6.48 -14.77
N ARG A 224 5.86 -7.19 -15.83
CA ARG A 224 5.19 -7.11 -17.14
C ARG A 224 3.72 -7.53 -17.04
N VAL A 225 3.43 -8.62 -16.32
CA VAL A 225 2.05 -9.08 -16.12
C VAL A 225 1.26 -8.06 -15.29
N TYR A 226 1.82 -7.60 -14.18
CA TYR A 226 1.15 -6.59 -13.32
C TYR A 226 0.94 -5.26 -14.04
N ASP A 227 1.88 -4.80 -14.85
CA ASP A 227 1.75 -3.56 -15.61
C ASP A 227 0.62 -3.66 -16.66
N GLU A 228 0.49 -4.81 -17.29
CA GLU A 228 -0.60 -5.09 -18.21
C GLU A 228 -1.96 -5.12 -17.52
N ILE A 229 -2.07 -5.81 -16.37
CA ILE A 229 -3.28 -5.83 -15.53
C ILE A 229 -3.63 -4.40 -15.08
N TYR A 230 -2.64 -3.66 -14.59
CA TYR A 230 -2.83 -2.30 -14.09
C TYR A 230 -3.43 -1.37 -15.16
N HIS A 231 -2.80 -1.29 -16.32
CA HIS A 231 -3.24 -0.38 -17.38
C HIS A 231 -4.50 -0.86 -18.13
N LYS A 232 -4.63 -2.16 -18.37
CA LYS A 232 -5.74 -2.69 -19.19
C LYS A 232 -7.01 -2.98 -18.38
N VAL A 233 -6.87 -3.26 -17.07
CA VAL A 233 -7.99 -3.68 -16.21
C VAL A 233 -8.18 -2.71 -15.04
N TYR A 234 -7.20 -2.63 -14.11
CA TYR A 234 -7.36 -1.94 -12.83
C TYR A 234 -7.77 -0.48 -12.98
N LEU A 235 -7.05 0.31 -13.77
CA LEU A 235 -7.36 1.72 -14.00
C LEU A 235 -8.74 1.95 -14.64
N LYS A 236 -9.32 0.94 -15.28
CA LYS A 236 -10.65 1.02 -15.91
C LYS A 236 -11.79 0.61 -14.99
N MET A 237 -11.49 -0.01 -13.85
CA MET A 237 -12.53 -0.51 -12.93
C MET A 237 -13.35 0.64 -12.34
N TYR A 238 -12.68 1.61 -11.69
CA TYR A 238 -13.40 2.71 -11.04
C TYR A 238 -14.31 3.51 -11.99
N PRO A 239 -13.85 3.98 -13.15
CA PRO A 239 -14.72 4.69 -14.08
C PRO A 239 -15.93 3.88 -14.54
N ARG A 240 -15.80 2.57 -14.70
CA ARG A 240 -16.89 1.69 -15.13
C ARG A 240 -17.84 1.32 -13.99
N LEU A 241 -17.33 1.20 -12.76
CA LEU A 241 -18.15 0.89 -11.58
C LEU A 241 -18.80 2.13 -10.97
N LYS A 242 -18.30 3.34 -11.27
CA LYS A 242 -18.82 4.59 -10.69
C LYS A 242 -20.33 4.75 -10.87
N PRO A 243 -20.93 4.58 -12.06
CA PRO A 243 -22.41 4.71 -12.23
C PRO A 243 -23.18 3.71 -11.36
N ILE A 244 -22.65 2.49 -11.19
CA ILE A 244 -23.24 1.47 -10.32
C ILE A 244 -23.15 1.90 -8.86
N ASN A 245 -21.97 2.36 -8.43
CA ASN A 245 -21.75 2.86 -7.07
C ASN A 245 -22.65 4.06 -6.74
N ASP A 246 -22.80 5.00 -7.68
CA ASP A 246 -23.68 6.15 -7.54
C ASP A 246 -25.13 5.68 -7.32
N THR A 247 -25.62 4.74 -8.15
CA THR A 247 -26.96 4.16 -8.00
C THR A 247 -27.15 3.45 -6.66
N ILE A 248 -26.16 2.63 -6.22
CA ILE A 248 -26.21 1.98 -4.92
C ILE A 248 -26.30 3.02 -3.79
N ASN A 249 -25.48 4.08 -3.86
CA ASN A 249 -25.51 5.14 -2.85
C ASN A 249 -26.85 5.87 -2.85
N ASP A 250 -27.48 6.09 -4.01
CA ASP A 250 -28.81 6.73 -4.09
C ASP A 250 -29.92 5.86 -3.48
N ILE A 251 -29.88 4.54 -3.71
CA ILE A 251 -30.87 3.60 -3.13
C ILE A 251 -30.72 3.50 -1.62
N PHE A 252 -29.47 3.45 -1.11
CA PHE A 252 -29.17 3.22 0.32
C PHE A 252 -28.77 4.50 1.05
N LYS A 253 -29.15 5.69 0.56
CA LYS A 253 -28.98 6.94 1.32
C LYS A 253 -29.70 6.81 2.67
N ARG A 254 -28.92 6.77 3.76
CA ARG A 254 -29.41 6.85 5.14
C ARG A 254 -28.88 8.12 5.80
#